data_8572763576a959d4d8a12377639468f5
#
_entry.id   8572763576a959d4d8a12377639468f5
#
_cell.length_a   1.000
_cell.length_b   1.000
_cell.length_c   1.000
_cell.angle_alpha   90.00
_cell.angle_beta   90.00
_cell.angle_gamma   90.00
#
_symmetry.space_group_name_H-M   'P 1'
#
loop_
_entity.id
_entity.type
_entity.pdbx_description
1 polymer ?
#
loop_
_entity_poly.entity_id
_entity_poly.type
_entity_poly.pdbx_seq_one_letter_code
_entity_poly.pdbx_strand_id
1 'polypeptide(L)'
;ADNRRKLWQAADAVRTGDPLACGVITAFAHTLCTNGAQESGWPIVDFPEDRVKRQSIGDGGDTLIWVEGLQETLERAYDEGCLPSELEGVEWARAGRRLNLMAYEQFPSYTQLV
;
A
#
# COMPACT_ATOMS: atom_id res chain seq x y z
N ALA A 1 -9.80 -6.47 -17.83
CA ALA A 1 -8.50 -6.99 -18.29
C ALA A 1 -8.50 -8.51 -18.15
N ASP A 2 -8.08 -9.24 -19.20
CA ASP A 2 -8.04 -10.70 -19.17
C ASP A 2 -6.82 -11.18 -18.34
N ASN A 3 -7.07 -11.61 -17.12
CA ASN A 3 -6.03 -12.14 -16.22
C ASN A 3 -5.35 -13.41 -16.73
N ARG A 4 -5.94 -14.11 -17.72
CA ARG A 4 -5.36 -15.29 -18.36
C ARG A 4 -4.13 -14.94 -19.20
N ARG A 5 -4.01 -13.71 -19.65
CA ARG A 5 -2.87 -13.27 -20.47
C ARG A 5 -1.52 -13.46 -19.75
N LYS A 6 -1.48 -13.24 -18.44
CA LYS A 6 -0.25 -13.42 -17.63
C LYS A 6 0.20 -14.89 -17.61
N LEU A 7 -0.75 -15.81 -17.50
CA LEU A 7 -0.48 -17.24 -17.47
C LEU A 7 0.07 -17.71 -18.82
N TRP A 8 -0.55 -17.26 -19.92
CA TRP A 8 -0.09 -17.61 -21.27
C TRP A 8 1.31 -17.03 -21.57
N GLN A 9 1.59 -15.79 -21.15
CA GLN A 9 2.92 -15.21 -21.28
C GLN A 9 3.98 -16.00 -20.50
N ALA A 10 3.66 -16.49 -19.32
CA ALA A 10 4.56 -17.34 -18.55
C ALA A 10 4.82 -18.69 -19.24
N ALA A 11 3.77 -19.33 -19.76
CA ALA A 11 3.89 -20.58 -20.50
C ALA A 11 4.70 -20.42 -21.80
N ASP A 12 4.48 -19.32 -22.53
CA ASP A 12 5.23 -19.00 -23.73
C ASP A 12 6.71 -18.73 -23.42
N ALA A 13 7.01 -17.98 -22.35
CA ALA A 13 8.39 -17.71 -21.94
C ALA A 13 9.16 -19.00 -21.59
N VAL A 14 8.50 -19.97 -20.93
CA VAL A 14 9.10 -21.29 -20.68
C VAL A 14 9.39 -22.04 -21.99
N ARG A 15 8.49 -21.95 -22.98
CA ARG A 15 8.62 -22.65 -24.26
C ARG A 15 9.65 -22.01 -25.19
N THR A 16 9.74 -20.67 -25.20
CA THR A 16 10.59 -19.92 -26.13
C THR A 16 11.93 -19.51 -25.53
N GLY A 17 12.06 -19.50 -24.21
CA GLY A 17 13.23 -18.97 -23.50
C GLY A 17 13.25 -17.44 -23.43
N ASP A 18 12.19 -16.76 -23.86
CA ASP A 18 12.11 -15.30 -23.81
C ASP A 18 11.94 -14.79 -22.37
N PRO A 19 12.50 -13.63 -22.06
CA PRO A 19 12.36 -13.05 -20.72
C PRO A 19 10.91 -12.64 -20.45
N LEU A 20 10.44 -12.92 -19.24
CA LEU A 20 9.15 -12.39 -18.76
C LEU A 20 9.20 -10.87 -18.58
N ALA A 21 8.19 -10.16 -19.05
CA ALA A 21 8.05 -8.71 -18.87
C ALA A 21 8.01 -8.31 -17.38
N CYS A 22 7.46 -9.19 -16.52
CA CYS A 22 7.46 -9.01 -15.07
C CYS A 22 7.90 -10.33 -14.40
N GLY A 23 9.22 -10.58 -14.39
CA GLY A 23 9.82 -11.69 -13.67
C GLY A 23 10.04 -11.39 -12.19
N VAL A 24 10.60 -12.35 -11.48
CA VAL A 24 10.85 -12.25 -10.02
C VAL A 24 11.70 -11.02 -9.68
N ILE A 25 12.74 -10.74 -10.46
CA ILE A 25 13.63 -9.59 -10.22
C ILE A 25 12.87 -8.26 -10.36
N THR A 26 12.01 -8.15 -11.38
CA THR A 26 11.19 -6.93 -11.57
C THR A 26 10.14 -6.78 -10.46
N ALA A 27 9.53 -7.88 -10.03
CA ALA A 27 8.55 -7.88 -8.94
C ALA A 27 9.19 -7.59 -7.58
N PHE A 28 10.47 -7.93 -7.40
CA PHE A 28 11.20 -7.73 -6.14
C PHE A 28 11.20 -6.26 -5.69
N ALA A 29 11.43 -5.32 -6.60
CA ALA A 29 11.43 -3.89 -6.27
C ALA A 29 10.07 -3.44 -5.71
N HIS A 30 8.96 -3.93 -6.29
CA HIS A 30 7.61 -3.63 -5.80
C HIS A 30 7.38 -4.22 -4.40
N THR A 31 7.77 -5.48 -4.19
CA THR A 31 7.66 -6.15 -2.88
C THR A 31 8.48 -5.42 -1.82
N LEU A 32 9.70 -5.03 -2.17
CA LEU A 32 10.59 -4.27 -1.29
C LEU A 32 9.97 -2.93 -0.86
N CYS A 33 9.41 -2.17 -1.80
CA CYS A 33 8.72 -0.92 -1.50
C CYS A 33 7.50 -1.13 -0.61
N THR A 34 6.69 -2.18 -0.89
CA THR A 34 5.51 -2.50 -0.09
C THR A 34 5.88 -2.87 1.35
N ASN A 35 6.87 -3.74 1.52
CA ASN A 35 7.36 -4.12 2.84
C ASN A 35 7.94 -2.91 3.60
N GLY A 36 8.73 -2.09 2.92
CA GLY A 36 9.26 -0.86 3.48
C GLY A 36 8.17 0.12 3.92
N ALA A 37 7.12 0.27 3.13
CA ALA A 37 5.98 1.11 3.49
C ALA A 37 5.26 0.60 4.74
N GLN A 38 5.04 -0.73 4.85
CA GLN A 38 4.45 -1.36 6.02
C GLN A 38 5.27 -1.11 7.29
N GLU A 39 6.57 -1.29 7.22
CA GLU A 39 7.45 -1.07 8.36
C GLU A 39 7.64 0.41 8.70
N SER A 40 7.66 1.28 7.70
CA SER A 40 7.73 2.73 7.89
C SER A 40 6.53 3.24 8.70
N GLY A 41 5.34 2.72 8.41
CA GLY A 41 4.09 3.11 9.09
C GLY A 41 3.84 2.41 10.42
N TRP A 42 4.71 1.52 10.86
CA TRP A 42 4.49 0.78 12.12
C TRP A 42 4.78 1.64 13.40
N PRO A 43 3.98 1.51 14.48
CA PRO A 43 2.71 0.79 14.56
C PRO A 43 1.62 1.47 13.73
N ILE A 44 0.73 0.66 13.17
CA ILE A 44 -0.45 1.18 12.47
C ILE A 44 -1.31 1.95 13.47
N VAL A 45 -1.75 3.13 13.06
CA VAL A 45 -2.60 4.00 13.87
C VAL A 45 -3.97 4.06 13.25
N ASP A 46 -4.99 3.82 14.05
CA ASP A 46 -6.38 3.93 13.60
C ASP A 46 -6.75 5.38 13.31
N PHE A 47 -7.65 5.58 12.36
CA PHE A 47 -8.25 6.89 12.14
C PHE A 47 -9.10 7.31 13.36
N PRO A 48 -9.21 8.61 13.65
CA PRO A 48 -10.11 9.11 14.67
C PRO A 48 -11.53 8.59 14.46
N GLU A 49 -12.15 8.08 15.51
CA GLU A 49 -13.45 7.38 15.41
C GLU A 49 -14.57 8.29 14.90
N ASP A 50 -14.52 9.56 15.21
CA ASP A 50 -15.46 10.59 14.74
C ASP A 50 -15.41 10.80 13.22
N ARG A 51 -14.28 10.48 12.58
CA ARG A 51 -14.10 10.54 11.12
C ARG A 51 -14.49 9.25 10.41
N VAL A 52 -14.53 8.11 11.11
CA VAL A 52 -14.91 6.81 10.51
C VAL A 52 -16.42 6.73 10.40
N LYS A 53 -16.92 6.79 9.18
CA LYS A 53 -18.36 6.70 8.87
C LYS A 53 -18.71 5.29 8.43
N ARG A 54 -19.91 4.85 8.78
CA ARG A 54 -20.45 3.53 8.44
C ARG A 54 -21.86 3.68 7.92
N GLN A 55 -22.18 3.03 6.82
CA GLN A 55 -23.53 3.04 6.25
C GLN A 55 -23.89 1.65 5.73
N SER A 56 -25.04 1.14 6.10
CA SER A 56 -25.57 -0.11 5.54
C SER A 56 -25.96 0.10 4.08
N ILE A 57 -25.55 -0.84 3.20
CA ILE A 57 -25.84 -0.82 1.77
C ILE A 57 -26.65 -2.06 1.40
N GLY A 58 -27.78 -1.82 0.73
CA GLY A 58 -28.66 -2.89 0.25
C GLY A 58 -29.32 -3.71 1.37
N ASP A 59 -30.02 -4.77 0.96
CA ASP A 59 -30.74 -5.68 1.87
C ASP A 59 -29.86 -6.85 2.37
N GLY A 60 -28.59 -6.92 1.92
CA GLY A 60 -27.67 -8.03 2.19
C GLY A 60 -26.86 -7.94 3.49
N GLY A 61 -27.02 -6.85 4.26
CA GLY A 61 -26.25 -6.64 5.49
C GLY A 61 -24.82 -6.09 5.25
N ASP A 62 -24.49 -5.72 4.02
CA ASP A 62 -23.20 -5.11 3.68
C ASP A 62 -23.08 -3.72 4.31
N THR A 63 -21.88 -3.36 4.74
CA THR A 63 -21.59 -2.05 5.34
C THR A 63 -20.49 -1.36 4.56
N LEU A 64 -20.78 -0.17 4.05
CA LEU A 64 -19.77 0.75 3.52
C LEU A 64 -19.09 1.45 4.69
N ILE A 65 -17.77 1.42 4.69
CA ILE A 65 -16.96 2.13 5.69
C ILE A 65 -16.05 3.11 4.94
N TRP A 66 -16.04 4.37 5.37
CA TRP A 66 -15.13 5.37 4.81
C TRP A 66 -14.66 6.34 5.89
N VAL A 67 -13.60 7.06 5.59
CA VAL A 67 -13.07 8.12 6.46
C VAL A 67 -13.40 9.48 5.85
N GLU A 68 -14.11 10.30 6.61
CA GLU A 68 -14.50 11.64 6.19
C GLU A 68 -13.27 12.54 6.00
N GLY A 69 -13.17 13.20 4.85
CA GLY A 69 -12.05 14.07 4.49
C GLY A 69 -10.78 13.35 4.01
N LEU A 70 -10.78 12.01 3.93
CA LEU A 70 -9.60 11.27 3.47
C LEU A 70 -9.30 11.51 2.00
N GLN A 71 -10.34 11.51 1.15
CA GLN A 71 -10.17 11.73 -0.28
C GLN A 71 -9.56 13.11 -0.55
N GLU A 72 -10.13 14.15 0.02
CA GLU A 72 -9.67 15.52 -0.14
C GLU A 72 -8.24 15.71 0.37
N THR A 73 -7.90 15.03 1.46
CA THR A 73 -6.54 15.04 2.01
C THR A 73 -5.54 14.38 1.05
N LEU A 74 -5.90 13.25 0.46
CA LEU A 74 -5.03 12.53 -0.48
C LEU A 74 -4.88 13.31 -1.80
N GLU A 75 -5.95 13.91 -2.32
CA GLU A 75 -5.91 14.77 -3.51
C GLU A 75 -4.99 15.98 -3.26
N ARG A 76 -5.17 16.65 -2.13
CA ARG A 76 -4.32 17.77 -1.75
C ARG A 76 -2.84 17.36 -1.59
N ALA A 77 -2.56 16.24 -0.93
CA ALA A 77 -1.20 15.71 -0.79
C ALA A 77 -0.56 15.40 -2.14
N TYR A 78 -1.34 14.86 -3.05
CA TYR A 78 -0.90 14.60 -4.42
C TYR A 78 -0.57 15.89 -5.18
N ASP A 79 -1.45 16.87 -5.12
CA ASP A 79 -1.29 18.15 -5.81
C ASP A 79 -0.11 18.96 -5.27
N GLU A 80 0.11 18.93 -3.95
CA GLU A 80 1.23 19.62 -3.29
C GLU A 80 2.53 18.81 -3.36
N GLY A 81 2.49 17.54 -3.78
CA GLY A 81 3.66 16.65 -3.88
C GLY A 81 4.27 16.32 -2.52
N CYS A 82 3.46 16.21 -1.48
CA CYS A 82 3.87 15.95 -0.11
C CYS A 82 3.11 14.77 0.51
N LEU A 83 3.51 14.35 1.71
CA LEU A 83 2.79 13.33 2.46
C LEU A 83 1.62 13.95 3.25
N PRO A 84 0.53 13.20 3.53
CA PRO A 84 -0.55 13.67 4.38
C PRO A 84 -0.09 14.21 5.75
N SER A 85 0.99 13.63 6.31
CA SER A 85 1.59 14.08 7.58
C SER A 85 2.34 15.41 7.49
N GLU A 86 2.56 15.93 6.29
CA GLU A 86 3.23 17.20 6.04
C GLU A 86 2.23 18.33 5.73
N LEU A 87 0.96 17.97 5.57
CA LEU A 87 -0.13 18.93 5.35
C LEU A 87 -0.57 19.59 6.65
N GLU A 88 -0.74 20.91 6.60
CA GLU A 88 -1.33 21.65 7.71
C GLU A 88 -2.79 21.23 7.97
N GLY A 89 -3.15 21.03 9.23
CA GLY A 89 -4.50 20.65 9.66
C GLY A 89 -4.82 19.14 9.52
N VAL A 90 -3.83 18.30 9.20
CA VAL A 90 -4.01 16.84 9.13
C VAL A 90 -3.34 16.16 10.33
N GLU A 91 -3.94 16.33 11.51
CA GLU A 91 -3.38 15.84 12.78
C GLU A 91 -3.42 14.31 12.94
N TRP A 92 -4.29 13.62 12.20
CA TRP A 92 -4.41 12.16 12.24
C TRP A 92 -3.34 11.44 11.44
N ALA A 93 -2.67 12.11 10.50
CA ALA A 93 -1.61 11.53 9.72
C ALA A 93 -0.27 11.66 10.45
N ARG A 94 0.38 10.53 10.66
CA ARG A 94 1.69 10.48 11.30
C ARG A 94 2.80 10.21 10.28
N ALA A 95 3.91 10.91 10.41
CA ALA A 95 5.09 10.63 9.62
C ALA A 95 5.62 9.20 9.90
N GLY A 96 5.84 8.45 8.83
CA GLY A 96 6.53 7.17 8.92
C GLY A 96 8.02 7.34 9.27
N ARG A 97 8.65 6.28 9.73
CA ARG A 97 10.10 6.26 9.96
C ARG A 97 10.84 6.05 8.63
N ARG A 98 12.00 6.67 8.50
CA ARG A 98 12.86 6.44 7.35
C ARG A 98 13.52 5.06 7.43
N LEU A 99 13.44 4.29 6.33
CA LEU A 99 14.06 2.97 6.20
C LEU A 99 15.10 2.97 5.08
N ASN A 100 16.19 2.22 5.29
CA ASN A 100 17.19 1.98 4.24
C ASN A 100 16.86 0.67 3.53
N LEU A 101 16.21 0.75 2.38
CA LEU A 101 15.84 -0.41 1.59
C LEU A 101 17.00 -1.10 0.89
N MET A 102 18.18 -0.45 0.78
CA MET A 102 19.38 -1.07 0.20
C MET A 102 19.98 -2.17 1.06
N ALA A 103 19.73 -2.14 2.37
CA ALA A 103 20.18 -3.14 3.33
C ALA A 103 19.03 -4.01 3.84
N TYR A 104 17.92 -4.06 3.09
CA TYR A 104 16.72 -4.78 3.51
C TYR A 104 16.81 -6.25 3.10
N GLU A 105 16.93 -7.15 4.06
CA GLU A 105 17.15 -8.58 3.82
C GLU A 105 15.92 -9.45 4.12
N GLN A 106 15.09 -9.02 5.07
CA GLN A 106 13.91 -9.79 5.50
C GLN A 106 12.76 -8.91 5.97
N PHE A 107 11.54 -9.44 5.90
CA PHE A 107 10.33 -8.81 6.43
C PHE A 107 9.74 -9.66 7.58
N PRO A 108 9.39 -9.07 8.71
CA PRO A 108 9.77 -7.70 9.13
C PRO A 108 11.27 -7.59 9.43
N SER A 109 11.84 -6.41 9.22
CA SER A 109 13.26 -6.15 9.49
C SER A 109 13.57 -6.04 11.00
N TYR A 110 12.52 -5.90 11.82
CA TYR A 110 12.61 -5.88 13.28
C TYR A 110 12.00 -7.16 13.85
N THR A 111 12.63 -7.71 14.86
CA THR A 111 12.02 -8.78 15.66
C THR A 111 10.90 -8.16 16.49
N GLN A 112 9.67 -8.62 16.30
CA GLN A 112 8.59 -8.25 17.20
C GLN A 112 8.99 -8.72 18.62
N LEU A 113 9.30 -7.78 19.49
CA LEU A 113 9.33 -8.05 20.92
C LEU A 113 7.88 -8.30 21.32
N VAL A 114 7.55 -9.57 21.50
CA VAL A 114 6.29 -10.06 22.07
C VAL A 114 6.25 -9.67 23.53
#